data_7bd9c75e0c873525b039c01115c533f5
#
_entry.id   7bd9c75e0c873525b039c01115c533f5
#
_cell.length_a   1.000
_cell.length_b   1.000
_cell.length_c   1.000
_cell.angle_alpha   90.00
_cell.angle_beta   90.00
_cell.angle_gamma   90.00
#
_symmetry.space_group_name_H-M   'P 1'
#
loop_
_entity.id
_entity.type
_entity.pdbx_description
1 polymer ?
#
loop_
_entity_poly.entity_id
_entity_poly.type
_entity_poly.pdbx_seq_one_letter_code
_entity_poly.pdbx_strand_id
1 'polypeptide(L)'
;MHKNSHTRPSFLFIFLIIIMALSNPVHAAGLSIKDVLPGKGFAENWVIEEKVQLYDKDTLFDHIDGEAELYFPYGFDAMATASYVNKQNPDLSIVADVYRMASVLDAFGIYSNYRKTNNLWVAIGAEGFVSSSQLMFYQDRYFVRLQVAGATSLEKDIFLACARTISGNLPAGSGQPKELEILKIPALVPKSERYLAQSLLGYVFFRKGIIADAAAQDEKMQIFVIHEDTQAAARKTFDQYHSYLKAEGQGIQMTGNPARMQVIAVDPLYGGVLVEQSGRYVIGAVRVKNTSVAKQLIDELHGRISADAGQ
;
A
#
# COMPACT_ATOMS: atom_id res chain seq x y z
N MET A 1 -17.82 -94.56 18.83
CA MET A 1 -17.98 -94.00 17.48
C MET A 1 -18.35 -92.53 17.61
N HIS A 2 -17.37 -91.63 17.60
CA HIS A 2 -17.63 -90.21 17.62
C HIS A 2 -16.99 -89.59 16.36
N LYS A 3 -17.84 -88.98 15.53
CA LYS A 3 -17.47 -88.24 14.31
C LYS A 3 -17.29 -86.73 14.68
N ASN A 4 -16.08 -86.25 14.67
CA ASN A 4 -15.77 -84.82 14.80
C ASN A 4 -15.89 -84.16 13.43
N SER A 5 -16.79 -83.20 13.30
CA SER A 5 -16.87 -82.31 12.13
C SER A 5 -16.14 -81.01 12.45
N HIS A 6 -15.02 -80.77 11.70
CA HIS A 6 -14.32 -79.51 11.73
C HIS A 6 -14.97 -78.51 10.74
N THR A 7 -15.58 -77.47 11.31
CA THR A 7 -16.00 -76.29 10.55
C THR A 7 -14.84 -75.33 10.40
N ARG A 8 -14.43 -74.99 9.16
CA ARG A 8 -13.46 -73.94 8.83
C ARG A 8 -14.19 -72.61 8.74
N PRO A 9 -13.63 -71.51 9.30
CA PRO A 9 -14.16 -70.17 9.08
C PRO A 9 -13.64 -69.62 7.73
N SER A 10 -14.56 -69.15 6.87
CA SER A 10 -14.25 -68.39 5.67
C SER A 10 -13.86 -67.00 6.04
N PHE A 11 -12.62 -66.61 5.77
CA PHE A 11 -12.18 -65.20 5.79
C PHE A 11 -12.63 -64.48 4.53
N LEU A 12 -13.59 -63.56 4.72
CA LEU A 12 -14.02 -62.65 3.65
C LEU A 12 -13.04 -61.48 3.61
N PHE A 13 -12.15 -61.45 2.59
CA PHE A 13 -11.29 -60.30 2.31
C PHE A 13 -12.11 -59.20 1.67
N ILE A 14 -12.41 -58.16 2.42
CA ILE A 14 -12.98 -56.89 1.88
C ILE A 14 -11.83 -56.07 1.32
N PHE A 15 -11.74 -56.01 -0.04
CA PHE A 15 -10.84 -55.12 -0.75
C PHE A 15 -11.40 -53.69 -0.65
N LEU A 16 -10.81 -52.87 0.22
CA LEU A 16 -11.10 -51.43 0.31
C LEU A 16 -10.34 -50.72 -0.82
N ILE A 17 -11.03 -50.43 -1.93
CA ILE A 17 -10.48 -49.59 -3.02
C ILE A 17 -10.45 -48.15 -2.53
N ILE A 18 -9.29 -47.66 -2.09
CA ILE A 18 -9.05 -46.24 -1.85
C ILE A 18 -8.90 -45.55 -3.20
N ILE A 19 -9.97 -44.90 -3.65
CA ILE A 19 -9.93 -43.96 -4.79
C ILE A 19 -9.19 -42.73 -4.29
N MET A 20 -7.88 -42.60 -4.54
CA MET A 20 -7.14 -41.38 -4.45
C MET A 20 -7.66 -40.45 -5.55
N ALA A 21 -8.55 -39.54 -5.17
CA ALA A 21 -8.87 -38.38 -6.00
C ALA A 21 -7.61 -37.54 -6.14
N LEU A 22 -6.92 -37.64 -7.24
CA LEU A 22 -5.89 -36.70 -7.67
C LEU A 22 -6.59 -35.34 -7.89
N SER A 23 -6.70 -34.56 -6.84
CA SER A 23 -7.02 -33.15 -6.98
C SER A 23 -5.80 -32.48 -7.64
N ASN A 24 -5.83 -32.35 -8.95
CA ASN A 24 -4.95 -31.44 -9.64
C ASN A 24 -5.16 -30.05 -9.01
N PRO A 25 -4.11 -29.36 -8.52
CA PRO A 25 -4.28 -27.96 -8.17
C PRO A 25 -4.63 -27.24 -9.48
N VAL A 26 -5.87 -26.80 -9.58
CA VAL A 26 -6.26 -25.80 -10.56
C VAL A 26 -5.39 -24.60 -10.21
N HIS A 27 -4.32 -24.40 -10.97
CA HIS A 27 -3.62 -23.12 -11.00
C HIS A 27 -4.72 -22.11 -11.38
N ALA A 28 -5.20 -21.35 -10.41
CA ALA A 28 -5.99 -20.19 -10.69
C ALA A 28 -5.14 -19.33 -11.61
N ALA A 29 -5.44 -19.33 -12.90
CA ALA A 29 -4.82 -18.43 -13.87
C ALA A 29 -5.02 -17.04 -13.29
N GLY A 30 -3.91 -16.39 -12.87
CA GLY A 30 -3.98 -15.08 -12.21
C GLY A 30 -4.73 -14.12 -13.13
N LEU A 31 -5.58 -13.26 -12.55
CA LEU A 31 -6.34 -12.26 -13.27
C LEU A 31 -5.43 -11.51 -14.25
N SER A 32 -5.74 -11.58 -15.54
CA SER A 32 -5.01 -10.79 -16.54
C SER A 32 -5.37 -9.33 -16.36
N ILE A 33 -4.38 -8.46 -16.20
CA ILE A 33 -4.60 -7.03 -15.97
C ILE A 33 -5.44 -6.37 -17.07
N LYS A 34 -5.39 -6.86 -18.31
CA LYS A 34 -6.21 -6.36 -19.42
C LYS A 34 -7.71 -6.59 -19.21
N ASP A 35 -8.08 -7.67 -18.50
CA ASP A 35 -9.47 -8.07 -18.31
C ASP A 35 -10.16 -7.26 -17.19
N VAL A 36 -9.39 -6.42 -16.48
CA VAL A 36 -9.91 -5.49 -15.48
C VAL A 36 -10.64 -4.30 -16.13
N LEU A 37 -10.15 -3.87 -17.29
CA LEU A 37 -10.76 -2.76 -18.04
C LEU A 37 -12.00 -3.22 -18.81
N PRO A 38 -13.11 -2.43 -18.79
CA PRO A 38 -14.35 -2.77 -19.50
C PRO A 38 -14.13 -2.86 -21.03
N GLY A 39 -14.11 -4.06 -21.60
CA GLY A 39 -13.77 -4.27 -23.00
C GLY A 39 -14.79 -3.73 -24.03
N LYS A 40 -16.02 -3.35 -23.60
CA LYS A 40 -17.06 -2.80 -24.49
C LYS A 40 -17.45 -1.37 -24.11
N GLY A 41 -17.16 -0.94 -22.89
CA GLY A 41 -17.59 0.30 -22.30
C GLY A 41 -18.14 0.08 -20.89
N PHE A 42 -18.43 1.14 -20.16
CA PHE A 42 -18.80 1.09 -18.75
C PHE A 42 -20.18 1.71 -18.44
N ALA A 43 -20.78 2.43 -19.40
CA ALA A 43 -22.10 3.04 -19.30
C ALA A 43 -22.72 3.22 -20.71
N GLU A 44 -24.00 3.60 -20.77
CA GLU A 44 -24.65 3.96 -22.02
C GLU A 44 -23.86 5.09 -22.72
N ASN A 45 -23.69 4.96 -24.02
CA ASN A 45 -22.92 5.88 -24.88
C ASN A 45 -21.40 5.98 -24.60
N TRP A 46 -20.86 5.28 -23.59
CA TRP A 46 -19.41 5.21 -23.34
C TRP A 46 -18.86 3.90 -23.86
N VAL A 47 -18.03 3.96 -24.86
CA VAL A 47 -17.43 2.78 -25.53
C VAL A 47 -15.93 2.89 -25.56
N ILE A 48 -15.28 1.74 -25.55
CA ILE A 48 -13.83 1.70 -25.74
C ILE A 48 -13.49 2.17 -27.16
N GLU A 49 -12.54 3.08 -27.29
CA GLU A 49 -12.11 3.64 -28.57
C GLU A 49 -11.18 2.68 -29.30
N GLU A 50 -10.20 2.15 -28.58
CA GLU A 50 -9.20 1.23 -29.10
C GLU A 50 -9.08 -0.01 -28.21
N LYS A 51 -8.26 -0.96 -28.61
CA LYS A 51 -7.96 -2.13 -27.78
C LYS A 51 -7.17 -1.71 -26.55
N VAL A 52 -7.43 -2.40 -25.41
CA VAL A 52 -6.62 -2.26 -24.21
C VAL A 52 -5.15 -2.44 -24.55
N GLN A 53 -4.33 -1.44 -24.18
CA GLN A 53 -2.89 -1.47 -24.30
C GLN A 53 -2.26 -1.93 -23.01
N LEU A 54 -1.14 -2.64 -23.09
CA LEU A 54 -0.43 -3.21 -21.94
C LEU A 54 1.01 -2.70 -21.93
N TYR A 55 1.47 -2.39 -20.73
CA TYR A 55 2.83 -1.94 -20.50
C TYR A 55 3.45 -2.72 -19.34
N ASP A 56 4.73 -3.01 -19.47
CA ASP A 56 5.60 -3.58 -18.46
C ASP A 56 6.70 -2.58 -18.06
N LYS A 57 7.71 -3.06 -17.30
CA LYS A 57 8.80 -2.19 -16.84
C LYS A 57 9.63 -1.58 -17.98
N ASP A 58 9.72 -2.27 -19.10
CA ASP A 58 10.54 -1.82 -20.21
C ASP A 58 9.80 -0.82 -21.12
N THR A 59 8.47 -0.89 -21.12
CA THR A 59 7.60 -0.12 -22.01
C THR A 59 6.77 0.97 -21.33
N LEU A 60 6.76 1.05 -19.98
CA LEU A 60 5.96 2.03 -19.25
C LEU A 60 6.27 3.48 -19.66
N PHE A 61 7.53 3.77 -19.99
CA PHE A 61 7.96 5.08 -20.46
C PHE A 61 7.26 5.54 -21.74
N ASP A 62 6.85 4.61 -22.59
CA ASP A 62 6.15 4.94 -23.85
C ASP A 62 4.76 5.55 -23.59
N HIS A 63 4.19 5.32 -22.40
CA HIS A 63 2.86 5.79 -22.03
C HIS A 63 2.88 7.01 -21.09
N ILE A 64 3.71 6.98 -20.02
CA ILE A 64 3.70 8.01 -18.98
C ILE A 64 5.02 8.81 -18.89
N ASP A 65 5.91 8.63 -19.89
CA ASP A 65 7.17 9.37 -20.02
C ASP A 65 7.97 9.41 -18.68
N GLY A 66 8.46 10.57 -18.28
CA GLY A 66 9.25 10.73 -17.04
C GLY A 66 8.56 10.32 -15.73
N GLU A 67 7.23 10.19 -15.70
CA GLU A 67 6.51 9.69 -14.51
C GLU A 67 6.76 8.22 -14.23
N ALA A 68 7.26 7.42 -15.18
CA ALA A 68 7.48 5.97 -15.00
C ALA A 68 8.41 5.64 -13.81
N GLU A 69 9.43 6.45 -13.60
CA GLU A 69 10.38 6.27 -12.49
C GLU A 69 9.73 6.38 -11.10
N LEU A 70 8.58 7.06 -10.98
CA LEU A 70 7.85 7.17 -9.72
C LEU A 70 7.22 5.84 -9.29
N TYR A 71 6.96 4.94 -10.23
CA TYR A 71 6.27 3.67 -10.01
C TYR A 71 7.22 2.51 -9.66
N PHE A 72 8.44 2.52 -10.18
CA PHE A 72 9.39 1.41 -10.01
C PHE A 72 9.76 1.11 -8.55
N PRO A 73 10.00 2.11 -7.67
CA PRO A 73 10.27 1.84 -6.26
C PRO A 73 9.13 1.12 -5.53
N TYR A 74 7.88 1.28 -5.99
CA TYR A 74 6.70 0.60 -5.46
C TYR A 74 6.46 -0.77 -6.11
N GLY A 75 7.49 -1.35 -6.74
CA GLY A 75 7.42 -2.67 -7.33
C GLY A 75 6.39 -2.78 -8.45
N PHE A 76 6.32 -1.77 -9.32
CA PHE A 76 5.50 -1.83 -10.54
C PHE A 76 5.76 -3.13 -11.30
N ASP A 77 4.68 -3.80 -11.69
CA ASP A 77 4.72 -5.08 -12.39
C ASP A 77 4.15 -4.98 -13.80
N ALA A 78 2.94 -4.42 -13.94
CA ALA A 78 2.28 -4.25 -15.23
C ALA A 78 1.25 -3.12 -15.16
N MET A 79 0.92 -2.57 -16.32
CA MET A 79 -0.15 -1.58 -16.50
C MET A 79 -1.04 -1.99 -17.66
N ALA A 80 -2.34 -1.72 -17.53
CA ALA A 80 -3.29 -1.74 -18.64
C ALA A 80 -3.93 -0.34 -18.77
N THR A 81 -4.10 0.13 -20.00
CA THR A 81 -4.79 1.39 -20.28
C THR A 81 -5.84 1.23 -21.38
N ALA A 82 -6.89 2.02 -21.29
CA ALA A 82 -7.91 2.14 -22.32
C ALA A 82 -8.51 3.55 -22.36
N SER A 83 -8.80 4.03 -23.55
CA SER A 83 -9.59 5.24 -23.77
C SER A 83 -11.04 4.88 -24.01
N TYR A 84 -11.95 5.58 -23.34
CA TYR A 84 -13.41 5.45 -23.52
C TYR A 84 -13.95 6.76 -24.01
N VAL A 85 -14.64 6.75 -25.15
CA VAL A 85 -15.23 7.93 -25.76
C VAL A 85 -16.75 7.94 -25.62
N ASN A 86 -17.33 9.14 -25.52
CA ASN A 86 -18.77 9.30 -25.52
C ASN A 86 -19.29 9.39 -26.96
N LYS A 87 -20.16 8.45 -27.36
CA LYS A 87 -20.73 8.41 -28.72
C LYS A 87 -21.51 9.66 -29.13
N GLN A 88 -22.09 10.37 -28.16
CA GLN A 88 -22.86 11.59 -28.41
C GLN A 88 -21.97 12.83 -28.43
N ASN A 89 -20.80 12.78 -27.83
CA ASN A 89 -19.78 13.83 -27.83
C ASN A 89 -18.39 13.19 -27.97
N PRO A 90 -17.92 12.88 -29.17
CA PRO A 90 -16.64 12.19 -29.41
C PRO A 90 -15.39 12.96 -28.92
N ASP A 91 -15.50 14.26 -28.70
CA ASP A 91 -14.41 15.06 -28.13
C ASP A 91 -14.23 14.81 -26.62
N LEU A 92 -15.19 14.12 -25.99
CA LEU A 92 -15.13 13.81 -24.56
C LEU A 92 -14.73 12.34 -24.34
N SER A 93 -13.59 12.15 -23.69
CA SER A 93 -13.09 10.81 -23.37
C SER A 93 -12.60 10.71 -21.93
N ILE A 94 -12.49 9.44 -21.44
CA ILE A 94 -11.84 9.07 -20.21
C ILE A 94 -10.70 8.12 -20.53
N VAL A 95 -9.49 8.45 -20.10
CA VAL A 95 -8.37 7.52 -20.07
C VAL A 95 -8.39 6.80 -18.72
N ALA A 96 -8.43 5.48 -18.76
CA ALA A 96 -8.42 4.60 -17.58
C ALA A 96 -7.12 3.79 -17.53
N ASP A 97 -6.30 4.09 -16.52
CA ASP A 97 -5.03 3.43 -16.25
C ASP A 97 -5.17 2.53 -15.02
N VAL A 98 -4.78 1.28 -15.14
CA VAL A 98 -4.74 0.32 -14.03
C VAL A 98 -3.32 -0.19 -13.89
N TYR A 99 -2.70 0.12 -12.75
CA TYR A 99 -1.33 -0.29 -12.43
C TYR A 99 -1.36 -1.43 -11.42
N ARG A 100 -0.66 -2.53 -11.70
CA ARG A 100 -0.43 -3.62 -10.75
C ARG A 100 0.90 -3.43 -10.05
N MET A 101 0.86 -3.31 -8.73
CA MET A 101 2.02 -3.10 -7.86
C MET A 101 2.41 -4.41 -7.17
N ALA A 102 3.54 -4.43 -6.47
CA ALA A 102 4.01 -5.63 -5.76
C ALA A 102 3.09 -6.05 -4.60
N SER A 103 2.52 -5.08 -3.88
CA SER A 103 1.69 -5.33 -2.70
C SER A 103 0.58 -4.28 -2.53
N VAL A 104 -0.32 -4.52 -1.57
CA VAL A 104 -1.34 -3.53 -1.14
C VAL A 104 -0.68 -2.25 -0.62
N LEU A 105 0.41 -2.37 0.14
CA LEU A 105 1.16 -1.22 0.66
C LEU A 105 1.79 -0.40 -0.46
N ASP A 106 2.30 -1.06 -1.51
CA ASP A 106 2.89 -0.37 -2.66
C ASP A 106 1.82 0.36 -3.50
N ALA A 107 0.65 -0.26 -3.71
CA ALA A 107 -0.50 0.39 -4.36
C ALA A 107 -1.00 1.59 -3.55
N PHE A 108 -1.12 1.45 -2.23
CA PHE A 108 -1.40 2.56 -1.33
C PHE A 108 -0.32 3.64 -1.43
N GLY A 109 0.95 3.26 -1.47
CA GLY A 109 2.08 4.18 -1.54
C GLY A 109 2.00 5.09 -2.76
N ILE A 110 1.87 4.53 -3.96
CA ILE A 110 1.73 5.34 -5.19
C ILE A 110 0.45 6.18 -5.16
N TYR A 111 -0.69 5.62 -4.73
CA TYR A 111 -1.94 6.36 -4.54
C TYR A 111 -1.77 7.53 -3.56
N SER A 112 -1.09 7.33 -2.44
CA SER A 112 -0.90 8.34 -1.40
C SER A 112 -0.08 9.56 -1.84
N ASN A 113 0.70 9.45 -2.93
CA ASN A 113 1.42 10.58 -3.51
C ASN A 113 0.49 11.60 -4.20
N TYR A 114 -0.68 11.14 -4.67
CA TYR A 114 -1.66 11.98 -5.36
C TYR A 114 -2.75 12.52 -4.44
N ARG A 115 -3.01 11.87 -3.30
CA ARG A 115 -4.08 12.31 -2.41
C ARG A 115 -3.67 13.53 -1.57
N LYS A 116 -4.67 14.32 -1.21
CA LYS A 116 -4.56 15.47 -0.29
C LYS A 116 -5.65 15.34 0.76
N THR A 117 -5.43 15.91 1.94
CA THR A 117 -6.39 15.84 3.07
C THR A 117 -7.76 16.48 2.76
N ASN A 118 -7.80 17.42 1.82
CA ASN A 118 -9.02 18.12 1.36
C ASN A 118 -9.66 17.55 0.08
N ASN A 119 -9.26 16.36 -0.37
CA ASN A 119 -9.90 15.71 -1.51
C ASN A 119 -11.39 15.40 -1.25
N LEU A 120 -12.18 15.34 -2.31
CA LEU A 120 -13.53 14.80 -2.25
C LEU A 120 -13.48 13.28 -2.27
N TRP A 121 -13.70 12.67 -1.12
CA TRP A 121 -13.62 11.22 -0.91
C TRP A 121 -14.82 10.51 -1.52
N VAL A 122 -14.58 9.33 -2.07
CA VAL A 122 -15.60 8.45 -2.63
C VAL A 122 -15.41 7.01 -2.14
N ALA A 123 -16.53 6.31 -1.92
CA ALA A 123 -16.52 4.91 -1.49
C ALA A 123 -16.29 4.00 -2.70
N ILE A 124 -15.02 3.80 -3.05
CA ILE A 124 -14.55 2.92 -4.12
C ILE A 124 -13.21 2.31 -3.74
N GLY A 125 -13.03 1.01 -4.00
CA GLY A 125 -11.83 0.28 -3.58
C GLY A 125 -11.61 0.31 -2.07
N ALA A 126 -10.37 0.28 -1.64
CA ALA A 126 -9.98 0.48 -0.23
C ALA A 126 -10.04 1.97 0.17
N GLU A 127 -9.70 2.84 -0.77
CA GLU A 127 -9.85 4.30 -0.65
C GLU A 127 -9.83 4.94 -2.04
N GLY A 128 -10.66 5.97 -2.25
CA GLY A 128 -10.68 6.74 -3.49
C GLY A 128 -11.07 8.20 -3.29
N PHE A 129 -10.65 9.04 -4.23
CA PHE A 129 -11.04 10.43 -4.31
C PHE A 129 -11.35 10.85 -5.73
N VAL A 130 -12.14 11.91 -5.87
CA VAL A 130 -12.53 12.46 -7.17
C VAL A 130 -12.36 13.99 -7.18
N SER A 131 -12.02 14.51 -8.34
CA SER A 131 -12.07 15.93 -8.71
C SER A 131 -12.89 16.12 -9.98
N SER A 132 -12.93 17.33 -10.54
CA SER A 132 -13.59 17.59 -11.83
C SER A 132 -12.90 16.92 -13.02
N SER A 133 -11.61 16.63 -12.93
CA SER A 133 -10.81 16.11 -14.05
C SER A 133 -10.28 14.70 -13.87
N GLN A 134 -10.41 14.10 -12.67
CA GLN A 134 -9.86 12.79 -12.38
C GLN A 134 -10.53 12.09 -11.21
N LEU A 135 -10.50 10.76 -11.22
CA LEU A 135 -10.80 9.92 -10.08
C LEU A 135 -9.64 8.94 -9.89
N MET A 136 -9.17 8.80 -8.66
CA MET A 136 -8.13 7.84 -8.31
C MET A 136 -8.59 6.98 -7.14
N PHE A 137 -8.24 5.68 -7.18
CA PHE A 137 -8.45 4.77 -6.06
C PHE A 137 -7.42 3.64 -6.07
N TYR A 138 -7.30 2.93 -4.95
CA TYR A 138 -6.59 1.66 -4.94
C TYR A 138 -7.48 0.56 -4.35
N GLN A 139 -7.27 -0.66 -4.83
CA GLN A 139 -7.94 -1.88 -4.38
C GLN A 139 -6.99 -3.05 -4.49
N ASP A 140 -6.78 -3.77 -3.36
CA ASP A 140 -5.73 -4.77 -3.30
C ASP A 140 -4.39 -4.15 -3.78
N ARG A 141 -3.62 -4.84 -4.59
CA ARG A 141 -2.36 -4.33 -5.16
C ARG A 141 -2.52 -3.51 -6.45
N TYR A 142 -3.71 -3.02 -6.74
CA TYR A 142 -3.98 -2.22 -7.93
C TYR A 142 -4.21 -0.76 -7.58
N PHE A 143 -3.48 0.12 -8.26
CA PHE A 143 -3.75 1.56 -8.30
C PHE A 143 -4.48 1.89 -9.60
N VAL A 144 -5.55 2.65 -9.52
CA VAL A 144 -6.39 3.03 -10.67
C VAL A 144 -6.46 4.55 -10.76
N ARG A 145 -6.22 5.06 -11.97
CA ARG A 145 -6.29 6.47 -12.31
C ARG A 145 -7.22 6.65 -13.50
N LEU A 146 -8.27 7.43 -13.34
CA LEU A 146 -9.19 7.85 -14.39
C LEU A 146 -8.98 9.34 -14.63
N GLN A 147 -8.80 9.74 -15.88
CA GLN A 147 -8.61 11.13 -16.27
C GLN A 147 -9.51 11.50 -17.44
N VAL A 148 -10.12 12.68 -17.38
CA VAL A 148 -10.84 13.22 -18.56
C VAL A 148 -9.82 13.70 -19.59
N ALA A 149 -10.12 13.46 -20.86
CA ALA A 149 -9.42 14.05 -22.01
C ALA A 149 -10.44 14.69 -22.95
N GLY A 150 -9.99 15.71 -23.70
CA GLY A 150 -10.86 16.49 -24.59
C GLY A 150 -11.74 17.53 -23.89
N ALA A 151 -11.77 17.55 -22.54
CA ALA A 151 -12.50 18.53 -21.75
C ALA A 151 -11.76 18.85 -20.46
N THR A 152 -12.14 19.95 -19.77
CA THR A 152 -11.53 20.37 -18.50
C THR A 152 -12.20 19.69 -17.28
N SER A 153 -13.40 19.15 -17.46
CA SER A 153 -14.17 18.54 -16.37
C SER A 153 -15.15 17.51 -16.88
N LEU A 154 -15.54 16.60 -15.99
CA LEU A 154 -16.54 15.58 -16.20
C LEU A 154 -17.41 15.44 -14.94
N GLU A 155 -18.68 15.05 -15.14
CA GLU A 155 -19.58 14.77 -14.02
C GLU A 155 -19.04 13.61 -13.16
N LYS A 156 -19.12 13.79 -11.84
CA LYS A 156 -18.67 12.80 -10.87
C LYS A 156 -19.26 11.41 -11.09
N ASP A 157 -20.54 11.33 -11.45
CA ASP A 157 -21.24 10.05 -11.61
C ASP A 157 -20.72 9.23 -12.79
N ILE A 158 -20.24 9.89 -13.83
CA ILE A 158 -19.59 9.21 -14.96
C ILE A 158 -18.25 8.59 -14.53
N PHE A 159 -17.43 9.35 -13.79
CA PHE A 159 -16.21 8.77 -13.19
C PHE A 159 -16.51 7.59 -12.30
N LEU A 160 -17.55 7.72 -11.43
CA LEU A 160 -17.96 6.64 -10.53
C LEU A 160 -18.47 5.40 -11.27
N ALA A 161 -19.19 5.58 -12.38
CA ALA A 161 -19.65 4.45 -13.20
C ALA A 161 -18.45 3.66 -13.76
N CYS A 162 -17.47 4.35 -14.35
CA CYS A 162 -16.25 3.74 -14.84
C CYS A 162 -15.47 3.03 -13.70
N ALA A 163 -15.23 3.75 -12.60
CA ALA A 163 -14.51 3.23 -11.45
C ALA A 163 -15.16 1.98 -10.82
N ARG A 164 -16.50 1.97 -10.69
CA ARG A 164 -17.25 0.80 -10.15
C ARG A 164 -17.12 -0.41 -11.06
N THR A 165 -17.17 -0.22 -12.37
CA THR A 165 -16.99 -1.32 -13.32
C THR A 165 -15.58 -1.93 -13.20
N ILE A 166 -14.53 -1.10 -13.14
CA ILE A 166 -13.16 -1.55 -12.94
C ILE A 166 -13.00 -2.22 -11.57
N SER A 167 -13.49 -1.60 -10.49
CA SER A 167 -13.44 -2.17 -9.13
C SER A 167 -14.14 -3.53 -9.04
N GLY A 168 -15.26 -3.71 -9.74
CA GLY A 168 -15.99 -4.99 -9.82
C GLY A 168 -15.21 -6.10 -10.52
N ASN A 169 -14.30 -5.74 -11.43
CA ASN A 169 -13.42 -6.68 -12.15
C ASN A 169 -12.12 -6.97 -11.39
N LEU A 170 -11.76 -6.15 -10.41
CA LEU A 170 -10.58 -6.37 -9.57
C LEU A 170 -10.87 -7.42 -8.48
N PRO A 171 -9.84 -8.11 -7.95
CA PRO A 171 -10.00 -8.94 -6.77
C PRO A 171 -10.63 -8.15 -5.61
N ALA A 172 -11.48 -8.81 -4.83
CA ALA A 172 -11.96 -8.22 -3.58
C ALA A 172 -10.75 -7.86 -2.70
N GLY A 173 -10.59 -6.57 -2.40
CA GLY A 173 -9.42 -6.08 -1.68
C GLY A 173 -9.49 -6.40 -0.18
N SER A 174 -8.33 -6.46 0.45
CA SER A 174 -8.17 -6.66 1.90
C SER A 174 -8.42 -5.39 2.73
N GLY A 175 -8.85 -4.30 2.09
CA GLY A 175 -8.97 -2.98 2.73
C GLY A 175 -7.64 -2.21 2.74
N GLN A 176 -7.41 -1.45 3.81
CA GLN A 176 -6.16 -0.70 3.98
C GLN A 176 -4.98 -1.62 4.29
N PRO A 177 -3.73 -1.23 3.94
CA PRO A 177 -2.54 -1.96 4.35
C PRO A 177 -2.47 -2.10 5.87
N LYS A 178 -2.18 -3.32 6.35
CA LYS A 178 -2.04 -3.60 7.79
C LYS A 178 -0.94 -2.78 8.47
N GLU A 179 0.07 -2.40 7.72
CA GLU A 179 1.18 -1.58 8.18
C GLU A 179 0.73 -0.20 8.69
N LEU A 180 -0.45 0.29 8.26
CA LEU A 180 -1.03 1.54 8.74
C LEU A 180 -1.67 1.42 10.12
N GLU A 181 -1.92 0.20 10.63
CA GLU A 181 -2.52 -0.02 11.95
C GLU A 181 -1.68 0.59 13.08
N ILE A 182 -0.35 0.61 12.92
CA ILE A 182 0.58 1.22 13.87
C ILE A 182 0.30 2.72 14.06
N LEU A 183 -0.15 3.39 13.00
CA LEU A 183 -0.44 4.84 13.01
C LEU A 183 -1.81 5.20 13.59
N LYS A 184 -2.64 4.24 13.98
CA LYS A 184 -3.96 4.51 14.59
C LYS A 184 -3.83 5.04 16.03
N ILE A 185 -3.25 6.22 16.18
CA ILE A 185 -3.13 6.97 17.43
C ILE A 185 -4.03 8.19 17.40
N PRO A 186 -4.50 8.71 18.57
CA PRO A 186 -5.41 9.85 18.63
C PRO A 186 -4.88 11.13 17.96
N ALA A 187 -3.57 11.32 17.99
CA ALA A 187 -2.91 12.49 17.42
C ALA A 187 -2.75 12.47 15.90
N LEU A 188 -3.02 11.34 15.23
CA LEU A 188 -2.90 11.24 13.78
C LEU A 188 -3.85 12.20 13.06
N VAL A 189 -3.33 12.97 12.12
CA VAL A 189 -4.16 13.74 11.18
C VAL A 189 -4.70 12.77 10.12
N PRO A 190 -6.01 12.55 10.06
CA PRO A 190 -6.58 11.56 9.13
C PRO A 190 -6.22 11.85 7.68
N LYS A 191 -5.93 10.82 6.91
CA LYS A 191 -5.58 10.90 5.48
C LYS A 191 -4.26 11.63 5.18
N SER A 192 -3.41 11.80 6.18
CA SER A 192 -2.05 12.34 6.01
C SER A 192 -0.99 11.25 5.82
N GLU A 193 -1.32 9.99 6.07
CA GLU A 193 -0.40 8.87 5.97
C GLU A 193 0.08 8.70 4.52
N ARG A 194 1.38 8.53 4.33
CA ARG A 194 2.02 8.22 3.04
C ARG A 194 3.05 7.13 3.24
N TYR A 195 3.05 6.16 2.36
CA TYR A 195 4.14 5.21 2.27
C TYR A 195 5.12 5.65 1.19
N LEU A 196 6.39 5.77 1.55
CA LEU A 196 7.49 6.09 0.65
C LEU A 196 8.36 4.84 0.50
N ALA A 197 8.45 4.36 -0.72
CA ALA A 197 9.20 3.13 -1.02
C ALA A 197 10.71 3.36 -1.13
N GLN A 198 11.15 4.61 -1.09
CA GLN A 198 12.57 5.00 -1.07
C GLN A 198 12.78 6.36 -0.39
N SER A 199 13.95 6.56 0.18
CA SER A 199 14.44 7.84 0.69
C SER A 199 13.45 8.59 1.60
N LEU A 200 12.88 7.88 2.59
CA LEU A 200 11.98 8.50 3.57
C LEU A 200 12.66 9.73 4.19
N LEU A 201 11.94 10.84 4.29
CA LEU A 201 12.49 12.14 4.72
C LEU A 201 13.67 12.64 3.85
N GLY A 202 13.82 12.15 2.61
CA GLY A 202 14.95 12.51 1.75
C GLY A 202 16.29 11.85 2.11
N TYR A 203 16.34 11.02 3.14
CA TYR A 203 17.53 10.31 3.54
C TYR A 203 17.68 8.95 2.84
N VAL A 204 18.77 8.74 2.12
CA VAL A 204 19.05 7.49 1.39
C VAL A 204 19.13 6.27 2.34
N PHE A 205 19.61 6.47 3.57
CA PHE A 205 19.68 5.40 4.57
C PHE A 205 18.30 5.05 5.16
N PHE A 206 17.30 5.91 5.06
CA PHE A 206 15.90 5.60 5.33
C PHE A 206 15.25 5.07 4.04
N ARG A 207 15.50 3.81 3.74
CA ARG A 207 15.16 3.21 2.44
C ARG A 207 13.67 3.30 2.13
N LYS A 208 12.80 2.89 3.06
CA LYS A 208 11.35 2.91 2.91
C LYS A 208 10.69 3.09 4.27
N GLY A 209 9.49 3.64 4.29
CA GLY A 209 8.73 3.78 5.52
C GLY A 209 7.43 4.55 5.33
N ILE A 210 6.68 4.69 6.41
CA ILE A 210 5.42 5.42 6.43
C ILE A 210 5.66 6.73 7.19
N ILE A 211 5.14 7.83 6.67
CA ILE A 211 5.14 9.14 7.31
C ILE A 211 3.70 9.64 7.40
N ALA A 212 3.38 10.36 8.48
CA ALA A 212 2.07 10.98 8.66
C ALA A 212 2.19 12.28 9.46
N ASP A 213 1.24 13.19 9.28
CA ASP A 213 1.12 14.36 10.13
C ASP A 213 0.44 13.99 11.45
N ALA A 214 0.92 14.55 12.55
CA ALA A 214 0.33 14.41 13.87
C ALA A 214 0.13 15.77 14.52
N ALA A 215 -0.97 15.92 15.29
CA ALA A 215 -1.30 17.12 16.02
C ALA A 215 -1.68 16.76 17.46
N ALA A 216 -0.97 17.32 18.44
CA ALA A 216 -1.21 17.11 19.87
C ALA A 216 -0.82 18.34 20.67
N GLN A 217 -1.65 18.77 21.64
CA GLN A 217 -1.37 19.90 22.54
C GLN A 217 -0.91 21.17 21.80
N ASP A 218 -1.62 21.54 20.71
CA ASP A 218 -1.33 22.68 19.83
C ASP A 218 -0.01 22.58 19.02
N GLU A 219 0.66 21.45 19.08
CA GLU A 219 1.80 21.16 18.23
C GLU A 219 1.43 20.38 16.97
N LYS A 220 2.09 20.73 15.87
CA LYS A 220 2.06 20.00 14.62
C LYS A 220 3.44 19.45 14.33
N MET A 221 3.52 18.15 14.13
CA MET A 221 4.76 17.43 13.81
C MET A 221 4.50 16.36 12.76
N GLN A 222 5.53 15.74 12.25
CA GLN A 222 5.39 14.55 11.43
C GLN A 222 5.97 13.37 12.20
N ILE A 223 5.24 12.25 12.18
CA ILE A 223 5.69 10.97 12.71
C ILE A 223 6.05 10.05 11.56
N PHE A 224 7.01 9.16 11.77
CA PHE A 224 7.37 8.17 10.78
C PHE A 224 7.63 6.80 11.41
N VAL A 225 7.44 5.77 10.62
CA VAL A 225 7.66 4.37 10.97
C VAL A 225 8.43 3.69 9.86
N ILE A 226 9.57 3.13 10.19
CA ILE A 226 10.37 2.25 9.32
C ILE A 226 10.28 0.86 9.93
N HIS A 227 9.87 -0.12 9.14
CA HIS A 227 9.87 -1.52 9.50
C HIS A 227 10.93 -2.25 8.67
N GLU A 228 11.95 -2.73 9.33
CA GLU A 228 13.05 -3.48 8.72
C GLU A 228 12.84 -4.99 8.89
N ASP A 229 13.50 -5.76 8.04
CA ASP A 229 13.36 -7.22 8.03
C ASP A 229 13.91 -7.86 9.32
N THR A 230 14.91 -7.24 9.94
CA THR A 230 15.55 -7.72 11.17
C THR A 230 15.84 -6.59 12.15
N GLN A 231 15.98 -6.92 13.43
CA GLN A 231 16.44 -5.97 14.46
C GLN A 231 17.83 -5.40 14.13
N ALA A 232 18.72 -6.20 13.58
CA ALA A 232 20.06 -5.73 13.18
C ALA A 232 19.99 -4.69 12.05
N ALA A 233 19.07 -4.87 11.10
CA ALA A 233 18.82 -3.89 10.04
C ALA A 233 18.24 -2.59 10.62
N ALA A 234 17.26 -2.66 11.51
CA ALA A 234 16.68 -1.49 12.19
C ALA A 234 17.74 -0.75 13.01
N ARG A 235 18.60 -1.50 13.71
CA ARG A 235 19.72 -0.92 14.44
C ARG A 235 20.69 -0.18 13.51
N LYS A 236 21.06 -0.78 12.39
CA LYS A 236 21.92 -0.15 11.38
C LYS A 236 21.29 1.14 10.84
N THR A 237 20.01 1.13 10.51
CA THR A 237 19.25 2.32 10.03
C THR A 237 19.28 3.43 11.09
N PHE A 238 19.03 3.10 12.36
CA PHE A 238 19.12 4.05 13.47
C PHE A 238 20.54 4.61 13.65
N ASP A 239 21.56 3.76 13.64
CA ASP A 239 22.97 4.17 13.82
C ASP A 239 23.45 5.07 12.66
N GLN A 240 22.96 4.85 11.43
CA GLN A 240 23.23 5.73 10.29
C GLN A 240 22.65 7.13 10.50
N TYR A 241 21.39 7.22 10.97
CA TYR A 241 20.79 8.51 11.29
C TYR A 241 21.49 9.20 12.47
N HIS A 242 21.82 8.46 13.53
CA HIS A 242 22.59 9.00 14.65
C HIS A 242 23.96 9.53 14.22
N SER A 243 24.63 8.82 13.31
CA SER A 243 25.94 9.27 12.76
C SER A 243 25.78 10.55 11.93
N TYR A 244 24.70 10.65 11.13
CA TYR A 244 24.37 11.88 10.42
C TYR A 244 24.10 13.04 11.38
N LEU A 245 23.30 12.83 12.43
CA LEU A 245 23.06 13.85 13.44
C LEU A 245 24.34 14.28 14.17
N LYS A 246 25.29 13.38 14.40
CA LYS A 246 26.58 13.74 14.99
C LYS A 246 27.44 14.63 14.08
N ALA A 247 27.34 14.45 12.79
CA ALA A 247 28.08 15.23 11.81
C ALA A 247 27.45 16.60 11.54
N GLU A 248 26.13 16.64 11.41
CA GLU A 248 25.38 17.78 10.86
C GLU A 248 24.38 18.41 11.86
N GLY A 249 23.96 17.67 12.88
CA GLY A 249 22.94 18.08 13.85
C GLY A 249 23.52 18.80 15.06
N GLN A 250 22.62 19.20 15.98
CA GLN A 250 22.98 19.85 17.22
C GLN A 250 22.19 19.27 18.42
N GLY A 251 22.72 19.45 19.62
CA GLY A 251 22.02 19.11 20.87
C GLY A 251 21.72 17.61 21.03
N ILE A 252 22.61 16.74 20.54
CA ILE A 252 22.40 15.30 20.50
C ILE A 252 22.40 14.71 21.90
N GLN A 253 21.31 14.06 22.26
CA GLN A 253 21.15 13.32 23.51
C GLN A 253 20.72 11.90 23.21
N MET A 254 21.49 10.91 23.67
CA MET A 254 21.17 9.49 23.58
C MET A 254 20.65 9.01 24.92
N THR A 255 19.54 8.28 24.89
CA THR A 255 18.92 7.66 26.08
C THR A 255 18.46 6.24 25.76
N GLY A 256 18.03 5.50 26.79
CA GLY A 256 17.52 4.16 26.64
C GLY A 256 18.55 3.05 26.93
N ASN A 257 18.24 1.87 26.45
CA ASN A 257 19.04 0.65 26.61
C ASN A 257 19.13 -0.10 25.25
N PRO A 258 19.92 -1.18 25.13
CA PRO A 258 20.07 -1.88 23.85
C PRO A 258 18.78 -2.41 23.20
N ALA A 259 17.71 -2.63 23.98
CA ALA A 259 16.43 -3.08 23.46
C ALA A 259 15.53 -1.91 22.96
N ARG A 260 15.75 -0.71 23.51
CA ARG A 260 15.00 0.50 23.20
C ARG A 260 15.91 1.71 23.27
N MET A 261 16.46 2.14 22.16
CA MET A 261 17.37 3.28 22.06
C MET A 261 16.67 4.50 21.48
N GLN A 262 16.93 5.65 22.09
CA GLN A 262 16.36 6.92 21.63
C GLN A 262 17.46 7.94 21.37
N VAL A 263 17.27 8.79 20.36
CA VAL A 263 18.04 10.00 20.11
C VAL A 263 17.13 11.20 20.04
N ILE A 264 17.49 12.28 20.76
CA ILE A 264 16.89 13.60 20.67
C ILE A 264 17.95 14.52 20.11
N ALA A 265 17.60 15.34 19.13
CA ALA A 265 18.54 16.27 18.51
C ALA A 265 17.80 17.40 17.77
N VAL A 266 18.55 18.34 17.22
CA VAL A 266 18.09 19.28 16.19
C VAL A 266 18.72 18.85 14.87
N ASP A 267 17.85 18.43 13.95
CA ASP A 267 18.19 18.02 12.58
C ASP A 267 18.24 19.29 11.69
N PRO A 268 19.26 19.47 10.84
CA PRO A 268 19.36 20.67 9.98
C PRO A 268 18.17 20.87 9.02
N LEU A 269 17.54 19.78 8.56
CA LEU A 269 16.43 19.82 7.61
C LEU A 269 15.05 19.86 8.29
N TYR A 270 14.93 19.22 9.46
CA TYR A 270 13.64 18.98 10.11
C TYR A 270 13.46 19.68 11.47
N GLY A 271 14.50 20.37 11.99
CA GLY A 271 14.45 20.98 13.32
C GLY A 271 14.49 19.92 14.43
N GLY A 272 13.73 20.11 15.50
CA GLY A 272 13.73 19.14 16.61
C GLY A 272 13.27 17.76 16.16
N VAL A 273 13.98 16.74 16.61
CA VAL A 273 13.67 15.33 16.31
C VAL A 273 13.76 14.46 17.56
N LEU A 274 12.91 13.46 17.63
CA LEU A 274 13.01 12.34 18.57
C LEU A 274 12.85 11.05 17.77
N VAL A 275 13.84 10.18 17.80
CA VAL A 275 13.83 8.91 17.04
C VAL A 275 14.18 7.77 17.97
N GLU A 276 13.48 6.67 17.84
CA GLU A 276 13.62 5.46 18.65
C GLU A 276 13.86 4.23 17.75
N GLN A 277 14.76 3.37 18.16
CA GLN A 277 14.87 2.01 17.62
C GLN A 277 14.38 1.00 18.67
N SER A 278 13.41 0.16 18.26
CA SER A 278 12.88 -0.92 19.07
C SER A 278 12.55 -2.14 18.22
N GLY A 279 13.12 -3.30 18.56
CA GLY A 279 12.96 -4.49 17.75
C GLY A 279 13.35 -4.25 16.29
N ARG A 280 12.45 -4.56 15.36
CA ARG A 280 12.63 -4.36 13.91
C ARG A 280 12.19 -2.98 13.41
N TYR A 281 11.87 -2.05 14.33
CA TYR A 281 11.31 -0.76 13.98
C TYR A 281 12.27 0.39 14.29
N VAL A 282 12.25 1.40 13.43
CA VAL A 282 12.72 2.75 13.73
C VAL A 282 11.52 3.66 13.61
N ILE A 283 11.13 4.28 14.72
CA ILE A 283 10.01 5.21 14.77
C ILE A 283 10.50 6.58 15.19
N GLY A 284 9.87 7.64 14.73
CA GLY A 284 10.32 8.98 15.10
C GLY A 284 9.29 10.05 14.85
N ALA A 285 9.57 11.20 15.46
CA ALA A 285 8.90 12.45 15.23
C ALA A 285 9.92 13.49 14.77
N VAL A 286 9.54 14.30 13.79
CA VAL A 286 10.32 15.44 13.27
C VAL A 286 9.49 16.71 13.36
N ARG A 287 10.14 17.88 13.29
CA ARG A 287 9.55 19.21 13.53
C ARG A 287 9.04 19.37 14.96
N VAL A 288 9.71 18.70 15.88
CA VAL A 288 9.38 18.71 17.31
C VAL A 288 9.78 20.05 17.94
N LYS A 289 8.84 20.71 18.62
CA LYS A 289 9.09 21.89 19.43
C LYS A 289 9.10 21.56 20.93
N ASN A 290 8.23 20.64 21.33
CA ASN A 290 8.13 20.14 22.71
C ASN A 290 8.46 18.64 22.77
N THR A 291 9.61 18.31 23.29
CA THR A 291 10.08 16.94 23.40
C THR A 291 9.17 16.04 24.24
N SER A 292 8.47 16.59 25.26
CA SER A 292 7.56 15.81 26.09
C SER A 292 6.33 15.36 25.32
N VAL A 293 5.79 16.22 24.43
CA VAL A 293 4.67 15.85 23.54
C VAL A 293 5.12 14.79 22.53
N ALA A 294 6.27 14.99 21.89
CA ALA A 294 6.82 14.01 20.97
C ALA A 294 7.06 12.66 21.64
N LYS A 295 7.57 12.65 22.88
CA LYS A 295 7.80 11.42 23.64
C LYS A 295 6.50 10.64 23.90
N GLN A 296 5.41 11.33 24.25
CA GLN A 296 4.10 10.68 24.41
C GLN A 296 3.65 9.99 23.13
N LEU A 297 3.79 10.65 21.98
CA LEU A 297 3.45 10.06 20.67
C LEU A 297 4.33 8.84 20.32
N ILE A 298 5.63 8.91 20.60
CA ILE A 298 6.54 7.78 20.36
C ILE A 298 6.22 6.62 21.31
N ASP A 299 5.86 6.90 22.57
CA ASP A 299 5.43 5.86 23.52
C ASP A 299 4.11 5.19 23.07
N GLU A 300 3.15 5.94 22.50
CA GLU A 300 1.93 5.38 21.90
C GLU A 300 2.23 4.47 20.70
N LEU A 301 3.08 4.93 19.77
CA LEU A 301 3.52 4.13 18.62
C LEU A 301 4.25 2.86 19.09
N HIS A 302 5.15 2.98 20.07
CA HIS A 302 5.85 1.84 20.67
C HIS A 302 4.88 0.80 21.25
N GLY A 303 3.86 1.26 21.97
CA GLY A 303 2.82 0.37 22.51
C GLY A 303 2.10 -0.43 21.44
N ARG A 304 1.81 0.18 20.27
CA ARG A 304 1.19 -0.51 19.14
C ARG A 304 2.11 -1.53 18.48
N ILE A 305 3.38 -1.20 18.29
CA ILE A 305 4.39 -2.12 17.75
C ILE A 305 4.54 -3.36 18.65
N SER A 306 4.55 -3.15 19.98
CA SER A 306 4.70 -4.24 20.94
C SER A 306 3.48 -5.17 20.95
N ALA A 307 2.28 -4.63 20.73
CA ALA A 307 1.05 -5.41 20.62
C ALA A 307 1.00 -6.26 19.33
N ASP A 308 1.50 -5.71 18.20
CA ASP A 308 1.57 -6.42 16.92
C ASP A 308 2.60 -7.57 16.94
N ALA A 309 3.71 -7.39 17.65
CA ALA A 309 4.77 -8.40 17.77
C ALA A 309 4.38 -9.60 18.67
N GLY A 310 3.29 -9.50 19.44
CA GLY A 310 2.77 -10.54 20.32
C GLY A 310 1.65 -11.41 19.71
N GLN A 311 1.22 -11.12 18.49
CA GLN A 311 0.24 -11.89 17.71
C GLN A 311 0.95 -12.73 16.64
#